data_250eeea9aee8e26a3f6def320713e364
#
_entry.id   250eeea9aee8e26a3f6def320713e364
#
_cell.length_a   1.000
_cell.length_b   1.000
_cell.length_c   1.000
_cell.angle_alpha   90.00
_cell.angle_beta   90.00
_cell.angle_gamma   90.00
#
_symmetry.space_group_name_H-M   'P 1'
#
loop_
_entity.id
_entity.type
_entity.pdbx_description
1 polymer ?
#
loop_
_entity_poly.entity_id
_entity_poly.type
_entity_poly.pdbx_seq_one_letter_code
_entity_poly.pdbx_strand_id
1 'polypeptide(L)'
;MEHLLINETPYALEEQDYEMTLLRWLRERHGLTGTKCGCNVGQCGSCNVIVDGKVRRSCVLKCKTLLGKRITTIEGLARGEKLHPVQESFLACGVMQCGFCTPAQVLTVVALLEANPTPTREEIDKAFKGVLCRCGSYVRVLKAIERAAAILRGERWTDENGNDPDRVIGNSYNMPDAVDKITGRLKFCSDYYFENQVYGKLVFAEYPHAKLVDIDVDTCMALPGVQYVQCYKTTPITMVGPLQKDMPIIAYGKVRHVGEVVAIVYADTQEQAEYAASRLKVTYELLQNVLSVEQARISGAP
;
A
#
# COMPACT_ATOMS: atom_id res chain seq x y z
N MET A 1 0.39 9.91 -30.78
CA MET A 1 0.86 9.31 -29.51
C MET A 1 -0.33 9.35 -28.57
N GLU A 2 -0.73 8.21 -28.04
CA GLU A 2 -1.84 8.16 -27.09
C GLU A 2 -1.41 8.76 -25.74
N HIS A 3 -2.34 9.28 -24.98
CA HIS A 3 -2.04 9.92 -23.70
C HIS A 3 -3.17 9.67 -22.69
N LEU A 4 -2.81 9.69 -21.42
CA LEU A 4 -3.73 9.76 -20.29
C LEU A 4 -3.81 11.19 -19.77
N LEU A 5 -5.01 11.68 -19.48
CA LEU A 5 -5.21 13.01 -18.90
C LEU A 5 -5.23 12.88 -17.37
N ILE A 6 -4.12 13.25 -16.73
CA ILE A 6 -3.93 13.18 -15.28
C ILE A 6 -3.86 14.60 -14.72
N ASN A 7 -4.78 14.95 -13.82
CA ASN A 7 -4.82 16.29 -13.21
C ASN A 7 -4.80 17.42 -14.28
N GLU A 8 -5.58 17.26 -15.33
CA GLU A 8 -5.68 18.17 -16.50
C GLU A 8 -4.39 18.25 -17.36
N THR A 9 -3.39 17.43 -17.07
CA THR A 9 -2.13 17.39 -17.84
C THR A 9 -2.10 16.10 -18.67
N PRO A 10 -1.78 16.18 -19.98
CA PRO A 10 -1.62 15.01 -20.82
C PRO A 10 -0.26 14.35 -20.59
N TYR A 11 -0.27 13.07 -20.30
CA TYR A 11 0.93 12.23 -20.16
C TYR A 11 0.96 11.22 -21.29
N ALA A 12 2.07 11.15 -22.03
CA ALA A 12 2.26 10.19 -23.11
C ALA A 12 2.17 8.76 -22.58
N LEU A 13 1.45 7.89 -23.30
CA LEU A 13 1.33 6.47 -23.01
C LEU A 13 2.06 5.69 -24.10
N GLU A 14 3.10 4.98 -23.74
CA GLU A 14 3.87 4.12 -24.63
C GLU A 14 3.22 2.73 -24.72
N GLU A 15 3.44 2.02 -25.83
CA GLU A 15 2.85 0.70 -26.06
C GLU A 15 3.19 -0.31 -24.95
N GLN A 16 4.42 -0.26 -24.44
CA GLN A 16 4.87 -1.10 -23.34
C GLN A 16 4.11 -0.86 -22.02
N ASP A 17 3.49 0.31 -21.86
CA ASP A 17 2.75 0.68 -20.66
C ASP A 17 1.26 0.29 -20.71
N TYR A 18 0.75 -0.15 -21.87
CA TYR A 18 -0.68 -0.45 -22.05
C TYR A 18 -1.20 -1.49 -21.08
N GLU A 19 -0.41 -2.51 -20.80
CA GLU A 19 -0.76 -3.59 -19.85
C GLU A 19 -0.41 -3.29 -18.39
N MET A 20 0.31 -2.19 -18.14
CA MET A 20 0.57 -1.77 -16.77
C MET A 20 -0.73 -1.37 -16.07
N THR A 21 -0.79 -1.59 -14.75
CA THR A 21 -1.85 -1.00 -13.95
C THR A 21 -1.62 0.51 -13.80
N LEU A 22 -2.70 1.28 -13.76
CA LEU A 22 -2.61 2.73 -13.55
C LEU A 22 -1.81 3.06 -12.27
N LEU A 23 -1.97 2.28 -11.20
CA LEU A 23 -1.22 2.47 -9.96
C LEU A 23 0.30 2.45 -10.20
N ARG A 24 0.79 1.41 -10.86
CA ARG A 24 2.22 1.30 -11.16
C ARG A 24 2.69 2.40 -12.09
N TRP A 25 1.92 2.69 -13.13
CA TRP A 25 2.24 3.71 -14.12
C TRP A 25 2.36 5.10 -13.47
N LEU A 26 1.42 5.50 -12.61
CA LEU A 26 1.47 6.76 -11.87
C LEU A 26 2.72 6.84 -11.00
N ARG A 27 3.03 5.78 -10.26
CA ARG A 27 4.10 5.76 -9.27
C ARG A 27 5.49 5.60 -9.87
N GLU A 28 5.66 4.61 -10.76
CA GLU A 28 6.97 4.20 -11.27
C GLU A 28 7.42 5.03 -12.47
N ARG A 29 6.48 5.44 -13.35
CA ARG A 29 6.81 6.23 -14.55
C ARG A 29 6.78 7.74 -14.29
N HIS A 30 5.90 8.21 -13.42
CA HIS A 30 5.64 9.64 -13.27
C HIS A 30 5.87 10.17 -11.85
N GLY A 31 6.28 9.34 -10.91
CA GLY A 31 6.58 9.77 -9.54
C GLY A 31 5.36 10.30 -8.76
N LEU A 32 4.12 10.06 -9.25
CA LEU A 32 2.89 10.44 -8.58
C LEU A 32 2.59 9.43 -7.45
N THR A 33 3.38 9.50 -6.39
CA THR A 33 3.40 8.53 -5.30
C THR A 33 2.33 8.76 -4.25
N GLY A 34 1.55 9.83 -4.33
CA GLY A 34 0.40 10.08 -3.47
C GLY A 34 -0.66 9.00 -3.58
N THR A 35 -0.81 8.37 -4.76
CA THR A 35 -1.61 7.15 -4.93
C THR A 35 -0.86 5.95 -4.35
N LYS A 36 -1.33 5.40 -3.20
CA LYS A 36 -0.58 4.41 -2.42
C LYS A 36 -0.89 2.96 -2.81
N CYS A 37 0.16 2.12 -2.81
CA CYS A 37 0.04 0.68 -3.03
C CYS A 37 -0.13 -0.06 -1.70
N GLY A 38 -1.36 -0.45 -1.34
CA GLY A 38 -1.62 -1.26 -0.14
C GLY A 38 -1.69 -2.75 -0.47
N CYS A 39 -2.88 -3.27 -0.81
CA CYS A 39 -3.06 -4.71 -1.07
C CYS A 39 -2.69 -5.16 -2.50
N ASN A 40 -2.68 -4.26 -3.47
CA ASN A 40 -2.49 -4.50 -4.91
C ASN A 40 -3.46 -5.52 -5.56
N VAL A 41 -4.59 -5.82 -4.91
CA VAL A 41 -5.61 -6.79 -5.35
C VAL A 41 -7.03 -6.22 -5.34
N GLY A 42 -7.17 -4.91 -5.38
CA GLY A 42 -8.47 -4.23 -5.49
C GLY A 42 -9.31 -4.23 -4.21
N GLN A 43 -8.78 -4.49 -3.02
CA GLN A 43 -9.57 -4.60 -1.78
C GLN A 43 -9.48 -3.37 -0.87
N CYS A 44 -8.26 -2.91 -0.51
CA CYS A 44 -8.05 -1.94 0.56
C CYS A 44 -8.42 -0.49 0.22
N GLY A 45 -8.54 -0.13 -1.05
CA GLY A 45 -8.89 1.22 -1.50
C GLY A 45 -7.81 2.30 -1.35
N SER A 46 -6.61 2.01 -0.81
CA SER A 46 -5.53 3.00 -0.67
C SER A 46 -5.05 3.58 -2.00
N CYS A 47 -5.33 2.88 -3.10
CA CYS A 47 -5.00 3.28 -4.47
C CYS A 47 -6.15 3.98 -5.19
N ASN A 48 -7.18 4.44 -4.49
CA ASN A 48 -8.30 5.14 -5.12
C ASN A 48 -7.84 6.41 -5.85
N VAL A 49 -8.35 6.58 -7.06
CA VAL A 49 -8.28 7.78 -7.89
C VAL A 49 -9.68 8.11 -8.38
N ILE A 50 -9.92 9.32 -8.87
CA ILE A 50 -11.18 9.68 -9.52
C ILE A 50 -10.99 9.54 -11.02
N VAL A 51 -11.86 8.77 -11.69
CA VAL A 51 -11.90 8.60 -13.13
C VAL A 51 -13.29 9.03 -13.62
N ASP A 52 -13.37 10.07 -14.45
CA ASP A 52 -14.63 10.66 -14.95
C ASP A 52 -15.63 10.88 -13.79
N GLY A 53 -15.20 11.51 -12.69
CA GLY A 53 -16.01 11.81 -11.50
C GLY A 53 -16.32 10.62 -10.58
N LYS A 54 -15.81 9.41 -10.87
CA LYS A 54 -16.09 8.21 -10.07
C LYS A 54 -14.83 7.65 -9.44
N VAL A 55 -14.91 7.26 -8.17
CA VAL A 55 -13.81 6.59 -7.46
C VAL A 55 -13.52 5.22 -8.08
N ARG A 56 -12.27 4.98 -8.42
CA ARG A 56 -11.78 3.73 -9.00
C ARG A 56 -10.47 3.29 -8.34
N ARG A 57 -10.26 1.98 -8.25
CA ARG A 57 -9.03 1.39 -7.69
C ARG A 57 -7.98 1.22 -8.78
N SER A 58 -6.97 2.08 -8.78
CA SER A 58 -5.95 2.11 -9.83
C SER A 58 -5.12 0.83 -9.95
N CYS A 59 -5.02 0.02 -8.89
CA CYS A 59 -4.26 -1.23 -8.91
C CYS A 59 -4.86 -2.35 -9.79
N VAL A 60 -6.12 -2.21 -10.21
CA VAL A 60 -6.79 -3.19 -11.07
C VAL A 60 -7.21 -2.62 -12.43
N LEU A 61 -6.88 -1.36 -12.70
CA LEU A 61 -7.17 -0.70 -13.97
C LEU A 61 -5.94 -0.74 -14.88
N LYS A 62 -6.07 -1.23 -16.09
CA LYS A 62 -5.04 -1.20 -17.12
C LYS A 62 -5.01 0.16 -17.81
N CYS A 63 -3.83 0.71 -18.08
CA CYS A 63 -3.67 2.03 -18.70
C CYS A 63 -4.43 2.14 -20.04
N LYS A 64 -4.36 1.12 -20.88
CA LYS A 64 -5.09 1.09 -22.17
C LYS A 64 -6.61 1.29 -22.05
N THR A 65 -7.23 0.93 -20.91
CA THR A 65 -8.68 1.07 -20.69
C THR A 65 -9.08 2.48 -20.26
N LEU A 66 -8.12 3.37 -20.10
CA LEU A 66 -8.30 4.72 -19.58
C LEU A 66 -8.05 5.82 -20.62
N LEU A 67 -7.80 5.44 -21.86
CA LEU A 67 -7.64 6.38 -22.97
C LEU A 67 -8.88 7.28 -23.10
N GLY A 68 -8.65 8.59 -23.25
CA GLY A 68 -9.72 9.59 -23.35
C GLY A 68 -10.46 9.88 -22.03
N LYS A 69 -10.04 9.30 -20.90
CA LYS A 69 -10.65 9.56 -19.59
C LYS A 69 -9.88 10.60 -18.80
N ARG A 70 -10.64 11.35 -17.98
CA ARG A 70 -10.07 12.32 -17.02
C ARG A 70 -9.78 11.62 -15.70
N ILE A 71 -8.55 11.70 -15.24
CA ILE A 71 -8.09 11.06 -14.02
C ILE A 71 -7.61 12.13 -13.06
N THR A 72 -8.14 12.12 -11.84
CA THR A 72 -7.68 13.00 -10.77
C THR A 72 -7.03 12.17 -9.67
N THR A 73 -5.79 12.53 -9.35
CA THR A 73 -5.04 12.02 -8.20
C THR A 73 -4.99 13.06 -7.10
N ILE A 74 -4.47 12.70 -5.94
CA ILE A 74 -4.40 13.62 -4.79
C ILE A 74 -3.54 14.85 -5.09
N GLU A 75 -2.53 14.71 -5.92
CA GLU A 75 -1.63 15.78 -6.33
C GLU A 75 -2.34 16.89 -7.12
N GLY A 76 -3.47 16.57 -7.75
CA GLY A 76 -4.26 17.53 -8.53
C GLY A 76 -5.29 18.33 -7.74
N LEU A 77 -5.47 18.09 -6.44
CA LEU A 77 -6.51 18.77 -5.66
C LEU A 77 -6.08 20.13 -5.14
N ALA A 78 -4.87 20.23 -4.59
CA ALA A 78 -4.34 21.50 -4.09
C ALA A 78 -3.85 22.37 -5.26
N ARG A 79 -4.08 23.68 -5.18
CA ARG A 79 -3.58 24.68 -6.16
C ARG A 79 -2.53 25.56 -5.51
N GLY A 80 -1.26 25.20 -5.69
CA GLY A 80 -0.17 25.79 -4.96
C GLY A 80 -0.29 25.50 -3.46
N GLU A 81 -0.31 26.56 -2.65
CA GLU A 81 -0.49 26.45 -1.19
C GLU A 81 -1.95 26.34 -0.76
N LYS A 82 -2.89 26.61 -1.67
CA LYS A 82 -4.34 26.56 -1.37
C LYS A 82 -4.84 25.12 -1.42
N LEU A 83 -5.20 24.60 -0.27
CA LEU A 83 -5.79 23.28 -0.13
C LEU A 83 -7.23 23.26 -0.64
N HIS A 84 -7.68 22.08 -1.05
CA HIS A 84 -9.10 21.83 -1.33
C HIS A 84 -9.89 21.82 -0.01
N PRO A 85 -11.17 22.29 0.06
CA PRO A 85 -11.96 22.31 1.29
C PRO A 85 -12.03 20.97 2.03
N VAL A 86 -12.01 19.84 1.33
CA VAL A 86 -11.93 18.51 1.93
C VAL A 86 -10.56 18.31 2.62
N GLN A 87 -9.47 18.71 2.00
CA GLN A 87 -8.13 18.63 2.61
C GLN A 87 -8.06 19.50 3.87
N GLU A 88 -8.54 20.73 3.81
CA GLU A 88 -8.62 21.63 4.96
C GLU A 88 -9.45 21.03 6.11
N SER A 89 -10.58 20.39 5.78
CA SER A 89 -11.45 19.75 6.76
C SER A 89 -10.79 18.54 7.42
N PHE A 90 -10.01 17.76 6.67
CA PHE A 90 -9.22 16.65 7.20
C PHE A 90 -8.14 17.13 8.17
N LEU A 91 -7.49 18.27 7.86
CA LEU A 91 -6.55 18.92 8.78
C LEU A 91 -7.25 19.38 10.06
N ALA A 92 -8.27 20.18 9.92
CA ALA A 92 -8.99 20.77 11.06
C ALA A 92 -9.58 19.72 12.01
N CYS A 93 -10.05 18.58 11.48
CA CYS A 93 -10.59 17.49 12.28
C CYS A 93 -9.52 16.48 12.75
N GLY A 94 -8.23 16.69 12.45
CA GLY A 94 -7.15 15.81 12.88
C GLY A 94 -7.32 14.36 12.43
N VAL A 95 -7.78 14.17 11.18
CA VAL A 95 -8.11 12.83 10.64
C VAL A 95 -6.88 11.93 10.52
N MET A 96 -5.73 12.52 10.16
CA MET A 96 -4.53 11.77 9.84
C MET A 96 -3.85 11.20 11.07
N GLN A 97 -3.44 9.93 10.98
CA GLN A 97 -2.48 9.32 11.88
C GLN A 97 -1.23 8.93 11.07
N CYS A 98 -1.09 7.70 10.57
CA CYS A 98 0.03 7.37 9.70
C CYS A 98 -0.02 8.08 8.34
N GLY A 99 -1.20 8.44 7.82
CA GLY A 99 -1.37 9.17 6.56
C GLY A 99 -1.42 8.31 5.31
N PHE A 100 -1.19 7.00 5.39
CA PHE A 100 -1.09 6.12 4.22
C PHE A 100 -2.38 6.04 3.39
N CYS A 101 -3.54 5.90 4.03
CA CYS A 101 -4.83 5.86 3.35
C CYS A 101 -5.45 7.24 3.10
N THR A 102 -4.86 8.31 3.63
CA THR A 102 -5.44 9.66 3.60
C THR A 102 -5.69 10.19 2.20
N PRO A 103 -4.76 10.08 1.22
CA PRO A 103 -5.01 10.51 -0.15
C PRO A 103 -6.27 9.88 -0.74
N ALA A 104 -6.42 8.58 -0.57
CA ALA A 104 -7.58 7.85 -1.07
C ALA A 104 -8.89 8.23 -0.36
N GLN A 105 -8.85 8.48 0.94
CA GLN A 105 -10.00 8.96 1.70
C GLN A 105 -10.42 10.35 1.21
N VAL A 106 -9.48 11.27 1.04
CA VAL A 106 -9.75 12.64 0.53
C VAL A 106 -10.41 12.57 -0.85
N LEU A 107 -9.85 11.81 -1.80
CA LEU A 107 -10.43 11.64 -3.14
C LEU A 107 -11.82 11.01 -3.10
N THR A 108 -12.05 10.07 -2.18
CA THR A 108 -13.37 9.45 -1.99
C THR A 108 -14.40 10.47 -1.51
N VAL A 109 -14.01 11.36 -0.58
CA VAL A 109 -14.89 12.42 -0.10
C VAL A 109 -15.14 13.47 -1.17
N VAL A 110 -14.13 13.87 -1.93
CA VAL A 110 -14.29 14.81 -3.06
C VAL A 110 -15.33 14.29 -4.03
N ALA A 111 -15.19 13.07 -4.52
CA ALA A 111 -16.15 12.48 -5.47
C ALA A 111 -17.56 12.30 -4.85
N LEU A 112 -17.64 12.00 -3.57
CA LEU A 112 -18.93 11.91 -2.86
C LEU A 112 -19.64 13.27 -2.81
N LEU A 113 -18.94 14.33 -2.40
CA LEU A 113 -19.50 15.66 -2.23
C LEU A 113 -19.78 16.38 -3.57
N GLU A 114 -19.02 16.06 -4.61
CA GLU A 114 -19.32 16.49 -5.99
C GLU A 114 -20.62 15.85 -6.52
N ALA A 115 -20.87 14.59 -6.17
CA ALA A 115 -22.08 13.88 -6.57
C ALA A 115 -23.30 14.26 -5.70
N ASN A 116 -23.12 14.46 -4.41
CA ASN A 116 -24.15 14.84 -3.46
C ASN A 116 -23.56 15.76 -2.38
N PRO A 117 -23.88 17.07 -2.39
CA PRO A 117 -23.37 18.03 -1.38
C PRO A 117 -23.93 17.83 0.05
N THR A 118 -24.95 16.98 0.21
CA THR A 118 -25.60 16.66 1.48
C THR A 118 -25.76 15.16 1.67
N PRO A 119 -24.63 14.40 1.72
CA PRO A 119 -24.72 12.95 1.76
C PRO A 119 -25.31 12.47 3.08
N THR A 120 -26.18 11.46 2.99
CA THR A 120 -26.68 10.74 4.16
C THR A 120 -25.59 9.87 4.76
N ARG A 121 -25.79 9.43 6.00
CA ARG A 121 -24.89 8.49 6.67
C ARG A 121 -24.70 7.21 5.87
N GLU A 122 -25.76 6.67 5.30
CA GLU A 122 -25.72 5.45 4.48
C GLU A 122 -24.90 5.63 3.20
N GLU A 123 -25.00 6.79 2.54
CA GLU A 123 -24.20 7.12 1.37
C GLU A 123 -22.71 7.24 1.71
N ILE A 124 -22.39 7.84 2.86
CA ILE A 124 -21.02 7.93 3.38
C ILE A 124 -20.47 6.51 3.65
N ASP A 125 -21.21 5.68 4.38
CA ASP A 125 -20.80 4.32 4.71
C ASP A 125 -20.61 3.48 3.44
N LYS A 126 -21.47 3.66 2.43
CA LYS A 126 -21.34 3.00 1.12
C LYS A 126 -20.09 3.47 0.37
N ALA A 127 -19.80 4.78 0.36
CA ALA A 127 -18.62 5.33 -0.29
C ALA A 127 -17.32 4.82 0.35
N PHE A 128 -17.32 4.65 1.68
CA PHE A 128 -16.18 4.17 2.44
C PHE A 128 -16.08 2.65 2.53
N LYS A 129 -17.05 1.89 2.00
CA LYS A 129 -16.97 0.44 1.94
C LYS A 129 -15.78 0.01 1.09
N GLY A 130 -14.72 -0.45 1.75
CA GLY A 130 -13.47 -0.86 1.08
C GLY A 130 -12.43 0.26 0.96
N VAL A 131 -12.55 1.34 1.75
CA VAL A 131 -11.46 2.28 2.02
C VAL A 131 -10.96 2.00 3.44
N LEU A 132 -9.96 1.12 3.55
CA LEU A 132 -9.49 0.63 4.84
C LEU A 132 -8.51 1.59 5.50
N CYS A 133 -8.75 1.89 6.78
CA CYS A 133 -7.83 2.61 7.64
C CYS A 133 -7.45 1.74 8.84
N ARG A 134 -6.17 1.33 8.94
CA ARG A 134 -5.69 0.50 10.06
C ARG A 134 -5.64 1.28 11.38
N CYS A 135 -5.50 2.60 11.31
CA CYS A 135 -5.49 3.49 12.48
C CYS A 135 -6.88 3.77 13.04
N GLY A 136 -7.94 3.46 12.29
CA GLY A 136 -9.33 3.60 12.77
C GLY A 136 -9.86 5.04 12.81
N SER A 137 -9.41 5.91 11.90
CA SER A 137 -9.78 7.35 11.91
C SER A 137 -11.22 7.65 11.46
N TYR A 138 -12.06 6.67 11.26
CA TYR A 138 -13.40 6.82 10.63
C TYR A 138 -14.31 7.85 11.31
N VAL A 139 -14.31 7.93 12.65
CA VAL A 139 -15.12 8.93 13.38
C VAL A 139 -14.70 10.35 13.03
N ARG A 140 -13.40 10.61 12.94
CA ARG A 140 -12.86 11.92 12.55
C ARG A 140 -13.13 12.22 11.08
N VAL A 141 -13.11 11.20 10.23
CA VAL A 141 -13.48 11.31 8.80
C VAL A 141 -14.92 11.80 8.65
N LEU A 142 -15.87 11.27 9.43
CA LEU A 142 -17.26 11.71 9.40
C LEU A 142 -17.38 13.20 9.71
N LYS A 143 -16.75 13.65 10.80
CA LYS A 143 -16.73 15.08 11.18
C LYS A 143 -16.10 15.94 10.06
N ALA A 144 -15.04 15.44 9.42
CA ALA A 144 -14.40 16.14 8.30
C ALA A 144 -15.29 16.21 7.05
N ILE A 145 -16.11 15.19 6.77
CA ILE A 145 -17.07 15.20 5.67
C ILE A 145 -18.15 16.24 5.94
N GLU A 146 -18.73 16.26 7.14
CA GLU A 146 -19.74 17.25 7.55
C GLU A 146 -19.21 18.67 7.41
N ARG A 147 -17.98 18.92 7.92
CA ARG A 147 -17.31 20.22 7.80
C ARG A 147 -17.08 20.61 6.32
N ALA A 148 -16.54 19.70 5.53
CA ALA A 148 -16.27 19.97 4.10
C ALA A 148 -17.56 20.25 3.33
N ALA A 149 -18.61 19.48 3.58
CA ALA A 149 -19.92 19.68 2.97
C ALA A 149 -20.51 21.06 3.30
N ALA A 150 -20.45 21.48 4.56
CA ALA A 150 -20.92 22.81 4.99
C ALA A 150 -20.13 23.93 4.28
N ILE A 151 -18.79 23.84 4.26
CA ILE A 151 -17.95 24.84 3.60
C ILE A 151 -18.24 24.93 2.09
N LEU A 152 -18.40 23.78 1.41
CA LEU A 152 -18.70 23.74 -0.02
C LEU A 152 -20.08 24.33 -0.36
N ARG A 153 -21.04 24.29 0.57
CA ARG A 153 -22.33 24.98 0.45
C ARG A 153 -22.29 26.47 0.83
N GLY A 154 -21.11 26.99 1.24
CA GLY A 154 -20.95 28.37 1.68
C GLY A 154 -21.42 28.64 3.10
N GLU A 155 -21.67 27.61 3.91
CA GLU A 155 -22.07 27.71 5.31
C GLU A 155 -20.85 28.00 6.20
N ARG A 156 -21.09 28.72 7.32
CA ARG A 156 -20.06 28.89 8.35
C ARG A 156 -19.94 27.62 9.18
N TRP A 157 -18.71 27.13 9.32
CA TRP A 157 -18.40 26.06 10.27
C TRP A 157 -17.70 26.66 11.50
N THR A 158 -18.24 26.43 12.67
CA THR A 158 -17.59 26.81 13.92
C THR A 158 -16.84 25.58 14.46
N ASP A 159 -15.53 25.68 14.56
CA ASP A 159 -14.73 24.64 15.19
C ASP A 159 -14.99 24.66 16.70
N GLU A 160 -15.56 23.57 17.22
CA GLU A 160 -15.85 23.41 18.67
C GLU A 160 -14.55 23.29 19.51
N ASN A 161 -13.41 23.06 18.88
CA ASN A 161 -12.10 23.04 19.52
C ASN A 161 -11.46 24.42 19.41
N GLY A 162 -11.99 25.39 20.16
CA GLY A 162 -11.37 26.71 20.27
C GLY A 162 -9.98 26.58 20.89
N ASN A 163 -8.94 26.64 20.06
CA ASN A 163 -7.59 26.78 20.56
C ASN A 163 -7.45 28.15 21.22
N ASP A 164 -6.97 28.17 22.46
CA ASP A 164 -6.65 29.38 23.17
C ASP A 164 -5.24 29.82 22.76
N PRO A 165 -5.06 30.99 22.13
CA PRO A 165 -3.74 31.44 21.66
C PRO A 165 -2.72 31.61 22.80
N ASP A 166 -3.21 31.83 24.03
CA ASP A 166 -2.36 32.03 25.21
C ASP A 166 -2.00 30.71 25.93
N ARG A 167 -2.45 29.58 25.41
CA ARG A 167 -2.19 28.26 26.00
C ARG A 167 -1.46 27.34 25.02
N VAL A 168 -0.54 26.54 25.56
CA VAL A 168 0.10 25.42 24.83
C VAL A 168 -0.60 24.11 25.19
N ILE A 169 -0.81 23.86 26.48
CA ILE A 169 -1.47 22.64 26.98
C ILE A 169 -2.98 22.78 26.81
N GLY A 170 -3.60 21.74 26.25
CA GLY A 170 -5.04 21.68 25.98
C GLY A 170 -5.45 22.11 24.57
N ASN A 171 -4.56 22.72 23.81
CA ASN A 171 -4.79 23.01 22.40
C ASN A 171 -4.52 21.78 21.52
N SER A 172 -5.23 21.70 20.39
CA SER A 172 -5.04 20.68 19.37
C SER A 172 -4.19 21.23 18.23
N TYR A 173 -3.00 20.67 18.05
CA TYR A 173 -2.10 21.05 16.97
C TYR A 173 -2.04 19.95 15.91
N ASN A 174 -1.88 20.33 14.66
CA ASN A 174 -1.62 19.39 13.58
C ASN A 174 -0.21 18.83 13.71
N MET A 175 -0.03 17.58 13.26
CA MET A 175 1.32 17.00 13.12
C MET A 175 2.13 17.81 12.11
N PRO A 176 3.46 17.94 12.29
CA PRO A 176 4.31 18.70 11.37
C PRO A 176 4.21 18.25 9.91
N ASP A 177 3.97 16.96 9.67
CA ASP A 177 3.84 16.34 8.35
C ASP A 177 2.39 16.23 7.85
N ALA A 178 1.43 16.87 8.52
CA ALA A 178 0.00 16.72 8.22
C ALA A 178 -0.34 17.21 6.80
N VAL A 179 0.24 18.32 6.36
CA VAL A 179 0.02 18.86 5.01
C VAL A 179 0.56 17.91 3.95
N ASP A 180 1.73 17.34 4.16
CA ASP A 180 2.31 16.38 3.22
C ASP A 180 1.50 15.08 3.13
N LYS A 181 0.89 14.65 4.24
CA LYS A 181 -0.05 13.51 4.27
C LYS A 181 -1.29 13.74 3.43
N ILE A 182 -1.93 14.92 3.57
CA ILE A 182 -3.19 15.20 2.84
C ILE A 182 -3.00 15.60 1.40
N THR A 183 -1.80 16.04 1.01
CA THR A 183 -1.45 16.39 -0.38
C THR A 183 -0.78 15.22 -1.12
N GLY A 184 -0.49 14.12 -0.44
CA GLY A 184 0.19 12.96 -1.01
C GLY A 184 1.71 13.10 -1.14
N ARG A 185 2.29 14.21 -0.69
CA ARG A 185 3.74 14.48 -0.76
C ARG A 185 4.58 13.65 0.22
N LEU A 186 3.96 13.20 1.35
CA LEU A 186 4.67 12.35 2.30
C LEU A 186 5.10 11.05 1.64
N LYS A 187 6.40 10.78 1.68
CA LYS A 187 6.99 9.56 1.17
C LYS A 187 7.10 8.50 2.26
N PHE A 188 6.64 7.29 1.96
CA PHE A 188 6.85 6.07 2.73
C PHE A 188 7.98 5.25 2.11
N CYS A 189 8.47 4.23 2.80
CA CYS A 189 9.57 3.41 2.29
C CYS A 189 9.34 2.87 0.87
N SER A 190 8.09 2.51 0.54
CA SER A 190 7.69 2.02 -0.78
C SER A 190 7.59 3.10 -1.86
N ASP A 191 7.79 4.37 -1.53
CA ASP A 191 7.67 5.49 -2.46
C ASP A 191 9.04 5.98 -2.97
N TYR A 192 10.12 5.34 -2.55
CA TYR A 192 11.46 5.63 -3.02
C TYR A 192 11.84 4.67 -4.15
N TYR A 193 12.33 5.25 -5.23
CA TYR A 193 12.85 4.54 -6.39
C TYR A 193 14.27 5.02 -6.64
N PHE A 194 15.18 4.08 -6.80
CA PHE A 194 16.60 4.35 -7.01
C PHE A 194 17.04 3.78 -8.37
N GLU A 195 17.99 4.44 -8.99
CA GLU A 195 18.64 3.91 -10.18
C GLU A 195 19.32 2.56 -9.82
N ASN A 196 19.17 1.57 -10.70
CA ASN A 196 19.71 0.22 -10.50
C ASN A 196 19.22 -0.53 -9.24
N GLN A 197 18.05 -0.14 -8.68
CA GLN A 197 17.46 -0.94 -7.61
C GLN A 197 17.03 -2.31 -8.13
N VAL A 198 17.13 -3.31 -7.26
CA VAL A 198 16.58 -4.64 -7.49
C VAL A 198 15.36 -4.90 -6.64
N TYR A 199 14.50 -5.79 -7.11
CA TYR A 199 13.27 -6.19 -6.43
C TYR A 199 13.43 -7.58 -5.82
N GLY A 200 13.13 -7.70 -4.52
CA GLY A 200 13.22 -8.96 -3.80
C GLY A 200 11.84 -9.61 -3.66
N LYS A 201 11.75 -10.91 -3.97
CA LYS A 201 10.55 -11.73 -3.71
C LYS A 201 10.89 -12.85 -2.75
N LEU A 202 10.15 -12.90 -1.63
CA LEU A 202 10.26 -13.96 -0.64
C LEU A 202 9.63 -15.25 -1.17
N VAL A 203 10.32 -16.37 -0.94
CA VAL A 203 9.82 -17.73 -1.16
C VAL A 203 9.57 -18.36 0.20
N PHE A 204 8.34 -18.82 0.43
CA PHE A 204 7.90 -19.32 1.71
C PHE A 204 7.79 -20.85 1.71
N ALA A 205 8.00 -21.47 2.87
CA ALA A 205 7.74 -22.87 3.09
C ALA A 205 6.24 -23.18 2.96
N GLU A 206 5.94 -24.27 2.25
CA GLU A 206 4.57 -24.75 2.02
C GLU A 206 4.11 -25.77 3.10
N TYR A 207 5.05 -26.31 3.85
CA TYR A 207 4.82 -27.37 4.83
C TYR A 207 5.01 -26.90 6.26
N PRO A 208 4.21 -27.41 7.22
CA PRO A 208 4.30 -27.04 8.62
C PRO A 208 5.55 -27.57 9.33
N HIS A 209 6.09 -28.73 8.89
CA HIS A 209 7.34 -29.29 9.38
C HIS A 209 7.92 -30.21 8.30
N ALA A 210 9.07 -29.87 7.79
CA ALA A 210 9.76 -30.65 6.77
C ALA A 210 11.28 -30.38 6.83
N LYS A 211 12.06 -31.38 6.46
CA LYS A 211 13.49 -31.22 6.22
C LYS A 211 13.66 -30.49 4.89
N LEU A 212 14.50 -29.48 4.86
CA LEU A 212 14.88 -28.75 3.66
C LEU A 212 16.04 -29.51 3.00
N VAL A 213 15.73 -30.30 1.97
CA VAL A 213 16.70 -31.18 1.33
C VAL A 213 17.54 -30.40 0.32
N ASP A 214 16.88 -29.64 -0.55
CA ASP A 214 17.56 -28.91 -1.63
C ASP A 214 16.80 -27.69 -2.10
N ILE A 215 17.54 -26.71 -2.66
CA ILE A 215 17.04 -25.54 -3.38
C ILE A 215 17.83 -25.46 -4.70
N ASP A 216 17.12 -25.49 -5.83
CA ASP A 216 17.70 -25.39 -7.16
C ASP A 216 17.99 -23.92 -7.52
N VAL A 217 19.12 -23.44 -6.99
CA VAL A 217 19.57 -22.06 -7.20
C VAL A 217 19.96 -21.81 -8.66
N ASP A 218 20.66 -22.77 -9.28
CA ASP A 218 21.27 -22.58 -10.60
C ASP A 218 20.22 -22.37 -11.70
N THR A 219 19.16 -23.18 -11.71
CA THR A 219 18.04 -23.03 -12.65
C THR A 219 17.34 -21.68 -12.47
N CYS A 220 17.20 -21.21 -11.24
CA CYS A 220 16.57 -19.91 -10.96
C CYS A 220 17.47 -18.75 -11.40
N MET A 221 18.77 -18.83 -11.13
CA MET A 221 19.76 -17.82 -11.56
C MET A 221 19.87 -17.68 -13.07
N ALA A 222 19.57 -18.74 -13.83
CA ALA A 222 19.57 -18.72 -15.30
C ALA A 222 18.37 -17.97 -15.91
N LEU A 223 17.37 -17.58 -15.12
CA LEU A 223 16.21 -16.86 -15.62
C LEU A 223 16.55 -15.39 -15.92
N PRO A 224 15.95 -14.79 -16.98
CA PRO A 224 16.25 -13.43 -17.38
C PRO A 224 15.98 -12.40 -16.27
N GLY A 225 16.96 -11.52 -16.04
CA GLY A 225 16.85 -10.43 -15.06
C GLY A 225 17.05 -10.85 -13.60
N VAL A 226 17.26 -12.13 -13.30
CA VAL A 226 17.59 -12.58 -11.94
C VAL A 226 19.03 -12.20 -11.63
N GLN A 227 19.20 -11.45 -10.54
CA GLN A 227 20.51 -10.96 -10.10
C GLN A 227 21.11 -11.84 -8.99
N TYR A 228 20.26 -12.36 -8.11
CA TYR A 228 20.72 -13.18 -6.99
C TYR A 228 19.59 -14.02 -6.38
N VAL A 229 19.92 -15.21 -5.89
CA VAL A 229 19.03 -16.05 -5.08
C VAL A 229 19.68 -16.23 -3.70
N GLN A 230 19.09 -15.64 -2.70
CA GLN A 230 19.54 -15.73 -1.32
C GLN A 230 18.85 -16.91 -0.62
N CYS A 231 19.64 -17.86 -0.15
CA CYS A 231 19.17 -19.02 0.61
C CYS A 231 20.31 -19.58 1.48
N TYR A 232 20.06 -20.65 2.22
CA TYR A 232 21.07 -21.26 3.09
C TYR A 232 22.33 -21.74 2.34
N LYS A 233 22.27 -21.94 1.01
CA LYS A 233 23.42 -22.35 0.18
C LYS A 233 24.29 -21.16 -0.22
N THR A 234 23.72 -19.99 -0.39
CA THR A 234 24.36 -18.81 -0.99
C THR A 234 24.69 -17.73 0.03
N THR A 235 24.18 -17.83 1.25
CA THR A 235 24.35 -16.80 2.29
C THR A 235 24.65 -17.45 3.63
N PRO A 236 25.53 -16.85 4.46
CA PRO A 236 25.79 -17.33 5.80
C PRO A 236 24.52 -17.37 6.64
N ILE A 237 24.38 -18.45 7.44
CA ILE A 237 23.22 -18.61 8.34
C ILE A 237 23.30 -17.54 9.42
N THR A 238 22.26 -16.72 9.49
CA THR A 238 22.14 -15.67 10.52
C THR A 238 20.96 -16.00 11.44
N MET A 239 21.28 -16.10 12.73
CA MET A 239 20.29 -16.35 13.79
C MET A 239 19.90 -15.04 14.45
N VAL A 240 18.61 -14.84 14.68
CA VAL A 240 18.02 -13.67 15.35
C VAL A 240 17.10 -14.09 16.47
N GLY A 241 16.75 -13.17 17.35
CA GLY A 241 15.82 -13.33 18.45
C GLY A 241 16.02 -12.25 19.50
N PRO A 242 14.97 -11.83 20.21
CA PRO A 242 15.04 -10.73 21.19
C PRO A 242 15.80 -11.08 22.48
N LEU A 243 15.72 -12.32 22.92
CA LEU A 243 16.40 -12.82 24.12
C LEU A 243 17.44 -13.89 23.77
N GLN A 244 17.06 -14.84 22.94
CA GLN A 244 17.93 -15.90 22.43
C GLN A 244 17.96 -15.81 20.92
N LYS A 245 19.12 -16.00 20.32
CA LYS A 245 19.28 -16.04 18.86
C LYS A 245 19.01 -17.48 18.37
N ASP A 246 17.75 -17.86 18.31
CA ASP A 246 17.28 -19.21 18.00
C ASP A 246 16.44 -19.30 16.71
N MET A 247 16.12 -18.15 16.09
CA MET A 247 15.39 -18.11 14.82
C MET A 247 16.32 -17.78 13.66
N PRO A 248 16.40 -18.62 12.62
CA PRO A 248 17.09 -18.25 11.40
C PRO A 248 16.29 -17.21 10.60
N ILE A 249 16.95 -16.22 10.00
CA ILE A 249 16.30 -15.28 9.06
C ILE A 249 15.82 -16.00 7.81
N ILE A 250 16.61 -16.97 7.33
CA ILE A 250 16.27 -17.86 6.21
C ILE A 250 16.41 -19.29 6.73
N ALA A 251 15.41 -20.13 6.48
CA ALA A 251 15.39 -21.51 6.92
C ALA A 251 16.59 -22.30 6.43
N TYR A 252 17.15 -23.12 7.31
CA TYR A 252 18.18 -24.10 6.96
C TYR A 252 17.92 -25.43 7.69
N GLY A 253 18.32 -26.52 7.05
CA GLY A 253 18.15 -27.88 7.57
C GLY A 253 16.69 -28.33 7.63
N LYS A 254 15.80 -27.54 8.23
CA LYS A 254 14.36 -27.82 8.26
C LYS A 254 13.52 -26.55 8.29
N VAL A 255 12.26 -26.67 7.89
CA VAL A 255 11.20 -25.67 8.08
C VAL A 255 10.32 -26.09 9.25
N ARG A 256 9.85 -25.12 10.02
CA ARG A 256 9.17 -25.28 11.32
C ARG A 256 7.70 -24.85 11.29
N HIS A 257 7.32 -24.07 10.27
CA HIS A 257 5.95 -23.62 10.07
C HIS A 257 5.73 -23.24 8.60
N VAL A 258 4.47 -23.27 8.17
CA VAL A 258 4.08 -22.70 6.87
C VAL A 258 4.38 -21.22 6.85
N GLY A 259 5.00 -20.72 5.78
CA GLY A 259 5.37 -19.32 5.65
C GLY A 259 6.75 -18.96 6.22
N GLU A 260 7.54 -19.93 6.71
CA GLU A 260 8.95 -19.69 7.02
C GLU A 260 9.71 -19.35 5.73
N VAL A 261 10.56 -18.31 5.75
CA VAL A 261 11.29 -17.88 4.55
C VAL A 261 12.37 -18.91 4.21
N VAL A 262 12.32 -19.49 3.01
CA VAL A 262 13.31 -20.47 2.53
C VAL A 262 14.30 -19.87 1.54
N ALA A 263 13.88 -18.85 0.78
CA ALA A 263 14.75 -18.11 -0.12
C ALA A 263 14.19 -16.71 -0.40
N ILE A 264 15.05 -15.85 -0.95
CA ILE A 264 14.67 -14.54 -1.51
C ILE A 264 15.27 -14.49 -2.92
N VAL A 265 14.44 -14.20 -3.91
CA VAL A 265 14.87 -14.01 -5.29
C VAL A 265 14.93 -12.52 -5.59
N TYR A 266 16.07 -12.02 -6.04
CA TYR A 266 16.29 -10.65 -6.46
C TYR A 266 16.39 -10.56 -7.97
N ALA A 267 15.65 -9.62 -8.57
CA ALA A 267 15.66 -9.40 -10.01
C ALA A 267 15.54 -7.90 -10.37
N ASP A 268 15.77 -7.55 -11.64
CA ASP A 268 15.73 -6.17 -12.14
C ASP A 268 14.33 -5.57 -12.06
N THR A 269 13.27 -6.38 -12.16
CA THR A 269 11.89 -5.94 -12.03
C THR A 269 11.11 -6.82 -11.06
N GLN A 270 10.02 -6.29 -10.52
CA GLN A 270 9.15 -7.03 -9.62
C GLN A 270 8.55 -8.27 -10.30
N GLU A 271 8.14 -8.15 -11.58
CA GLU A 271 7.59 -9.27 -12.35
C GLU A 271 8.62 -10.40 -12.53
N GLN A 272 9.86 -10.03 -12.84
CA GLN A 272 10.95 -11.03 -12.97
C GLN A 272 11.21 -11.72 -11.64
N ALA A 273 11.25 -10.96 -10.53
CA ALA A 273 11.41 -11.53 -9.19
C ALA A 273 10.25 -12.48 -8.83
N GLU A 274 9.02 -12.08 -9.09
CA GLU A 274 7.82 -12.89 -8.83
C GLU A 274 7.78 -14.15 -9.71
N TYR A 275 8.08 -14.01 -10.99
CA TYR A 275 8.16 -15.13 -11.91
C TYR A 275 9.25 -16.12 -11.48
N ALA A 276 10.45 -15.64 -11.23
CA ALA A 276 11.57 -16.49 -10.84
C ALA A 276 11.32 -17.17 -9.48
N ALA A 277 10.74 -16.47 -8.50
CA ALA A 277 10.34 -17.05 -7.22
C ALA A 277 9.33 -18.18 -7.40
N SER A 278 8.36 -18.03 -8.32
CA SER A 278 7.37 -19.07 -8.63
C SER A 278 7.97 -20.31 -9.33
N ARG A 279 9.17 -20.19 -9.87
CA ARG A 279 9.90 -21.27 -10.57
C ARG A 279 10.99 -21.91 -9.72
N LEU A 280 11.33 -21.29 -8.60
CA LEU A 280 12.35 -21.83 -7.69
C LEU A 280 11.88 -23.18 -7.13
N LYS A 281 12.59 -24.25 -7.47
CA LYS A 281 12.30 -25.58 -6.95
C LYS A 281 12.93 -25.74 -5.57
N VAL A 282 12.09 -26.12 -4.61
CA VAL A 282 12.51 -26.45 -3.25
C VAL A 282 12.11 -27.90 -2.98
N THR A 283 13.05 -28.72 -2.56
CA THR A 283 12.83 -30.13 -2.26
C THR A 283 12.72 -30.34 -0.76
N TYR A 284 11.62 -30.96 -0.34
CA TYR A 284 11.33 -31.21 1.05
C TYR A 284 11.18 -32.71 1.32
N GLU A 285 11.56 -33.11 2.53
CA GLU A 285 11.22 -34.40 3.15
C GLU A 285 10.30 -34.12 4.33
N LEU A 286 9.06 -34.60 4.25
CA LEU A 286 8.04 -34.31 5.27
C LEU A 286 8.42 -34.94 6.61
N LEU A 287 8.28 -34.17 7.67
CA LEU A 287 8.47 -34.61 9.05
C LEU A 287 7.12 -34.61 9.79
N GLN A 288 7.05 -35.36 10.88
CA GLN A 288 5.89 -35.35 11.75
C GLN A 288 5.66 -33.90 12.23
N ASN A 289 4.43 -33.43 12.08
CA ASN A 289 4.02 -32.11 12.55
C ASN A 289 3.13 -32.21 13.79
N VAL A 290 3.06 -31.11 14.54
CA VAL A 290 2.18 -30.93 15.69
C VAL A 290 1.34 -29.69 15.45
N LEU A 291 0.03 -29.87 15.24
CA LEU A 291 -0.90 -28.82 14.87
C LEU A 291 -1.97 -28.54 15.94
N SER A 292 -1.99 -29.34 17.03
CA SER A 292 -2.92 -29.12 18.15
C SER A 292 -2.24 -29.30 19.51
N VAL A 293 -2.87 -28.78 20.55
CA VAL A 293 -2.40 -28.92 21.93
C VAL A 293 -2.41 -30.42 22.37
N GLU A 294 -3.41 -31.19 21.92
CA GLU A 294 -3.53 -32.62 22.21
C GLU A 294 -2.33 -33.37 21.64
N GLN A 295 -1.98 -33.09 20.37
CA GLN A 295 -0.81 -33.70 19.73
C GLN A 295 0.50 -33.33 20.46
N ALA A 296 0.62 -32.09 20.90
CA ALA A 296 1.83 -31.62 21.61
C ALA A 296 2.02 -32.28 22.98
N ARG A 297 0.94 -32.79 23.60
CA ARG A 297 0.96 -33.50 24.90
C ARG A 297 1.29 -34.99 24.80
N ILE A 298 1.31 -35.53 23.59
CA ILE A 298 1.66 -36.94 23.38
C ILE A 298 3.15 -37.11 23.69
N SER A 299 3.46 -38.17 24.46
CA SER A 299 4.86 -38.50 24.78
C SER A 299 5.66 -38.75 23.49
N GLY A 300 6.82 -38.10 23.32
CA GLY A 300 7.65 -38.19 22.11
C GLY A 300 7.19 -37.30 20.95
N ALA A 301 6.30 -36.34 21.18
CA ALA A 301 6.01 -35.30 20.18
C ALA A 301 7.29 -34.55 19.80
N PRO A 302 7.48 -34.19 18.49
CA PRO A 302 8.68 -33.52 18.01
C PRO A 302 8.83 -32.11 18.60
#